data_dc9b1f61f675f65aef73830ec5f92221
#
_entry.id   dc9b1f61f675f65aef73830ec5f92221
#
_cell.length_a   1.000
_cell.length_b   1.000
_cell.length_c   1.000
_cell.angle_alpha   90.00
_cell.angle_beta   90.00
_cell.angle_gamma   90.00
#
_symmetry.space_group_name_H-M   'P 1'
#
loop_
_entity.id
_entity.type
_entity.pdbx_description
1 polymer ?
#
loop_
_entity_poly.entity_id
_entity_poly.type
_entity_poly.pdbx_seq_one_letter_code
_entity_poly.pdbx_strand_id
1 'polypeptide(L)'
;MYKRQVVAGLKSKLTKNVLIVFQPAEETTGGARLICESGVFKDKNATAIYGFHLWPDLPMGVVASLPGPLLAQSNEITVDFTGKSTHIAKSEDGADALLAMARFVVEADQMLSHLKSEVDPASTLKFGRVTAGTVRNAIAAAGHLEGSLRVFSSEAFNYAWDHLHEIADRISKDLSVGIRITKSDGYPPVINDRNLFEDAEKRIPELQKLPKPLLIAEDFAFYQKTLPGLFMLLGTGTGIPLHSDRFNFDERVLDRGVEIYTKLLPLE
;
A
#
# COMPACT_ATOMS: atom_id res chain seq x y z
N MET A 1 -8.32 25.44 3.42
CA MET A 1 -8.31 26.92 3.63
C MET A 1 -7.95 27.26 5.07
N TYR A 2 -8.61 26.72 6.07
CA TYR A 2 -8.41 27.00 7.51
C TYR A 2 -6.97 26.74 8.01
N LYS A 3 -6.31 25.62 7.64
CA LYS A 3 -4.90 25.33 8.01
C LYS A 3 -3.95 26.48 7.61
N ARG A 4 -4.11 27.03 6.40
CA ARG A 4 -3.30 28.17 5.92
C ARG A 4 -3.49 29.41 6.79
N GLN A 5 -4.72 29.68 7.23
CA GLN A 5 -5.04 30.85 8.08
C GLN A 5 -4.39 30.69 9.46
N VAL A 6 -4.44 29.51 10.07
CA VAL A 6 -3.78 29.24 11.36
C VAL A 6 -2.27 29.43 11.26
N VAL A 7 -1.61 28.85 10.24
CA VAL A 7 -0.18 29.03 10.02
C VAL A 7 0.18 30.51 9.81
N ALA A 8 -0.62 31.25 9.04
CA ALA A 8 -0.42 32.69 8.82
C ALA A 8 -0.54 33.49 10.12
N GLY A 9 -1.50 33.14 10.99
CA GLY A 9 -1.66 33.76 12.31
C GLY A 9 -0.51 33.49 13.29
N LEU A 10 0.20 32.39 13.11
CA LEU A 10 1.35 31.98 13.94
C LEU A 10 2.70 32.39 13.34
N LYS A 11 2.72 33.10 12.20
CA LYS A 11 3.94 33.36 11.43
C LYS A 11 5.07 33.98 12.26
N SER A 12 4.75 34.89 13.18
CA SER A 12 5.75 35.57 14.04
C SER A 12 6.38 34.63 15.10
N LYS A 13 5.78 33.49 15.36
CA LYS A 13 6.22 32.48 16.33
C LYS A 13 6.95 31.30 15.68
N LEU A 14 6.98 31.24 14.35
CA LEU A 14 7.62 30.14 13.64
C LEU A 14 9.15 30.31 13.66
N THR A 15 9.84 29.27 14.08
CA THR A 15 11.32 29.20 14.05
C THR A 15 11.87 28.64 12.74
N LYS A 16 11.00 28.05 11.90
CA LYS A 16 11.31 27.54 10.55
C LYS A 16 10.19 27.86 9.57
N ASN A 17 10.50 27.85 8.29
CA ASN A 17 9.50 27.97 7.25
C ASN A 17 8.56 26.76 7.20
N VAL A 18 7.29 27.00 6.85
CA VAL A 18 6.30 25.96 6.65
C VAL A 18 5.84 25.95 5.20
N LEU A 19 6.01 24.81 4.54
CA LEU A 19 5.51 24.54 3.20
C LEU A 19 4.18 23.79 3.31
N ILE A 20 3.10 24.36 2.76
CA ILE A 20 1.80 23.66 2.69
C ILE A 20 1.66 23.06 1.31
N VAL A 21 1.51 21.72 1.27
CA VAL A 21 1.34 20.96 0.03
C VAL A 21 -0.15 20.66 -0.18
N PHE A 22 -0.68 21.07 -1.33
CA PHE A 22 -2.03 20.72 -1.79
C PHE A 22 -1.89 19.72 -2.93
N GLN A 23 -1.96 18.44 -2.59
CA GLN A 23 -1.77 17.35 -3.52
C GLN A 23 -3.10 16.96 -4.19
N PRO A 24 -3.14 16.81 -5.54
CA PRO A 24 -4.26 16.20 -6.26
C PRO A 24 -4.06 14.69 -6.42
N ALA A 25 -5.12 14.00 -6.85
CA ALA A 25 -5.10 12.68 -7.49
C ALA A 25 -4.55 11.51 -6.64
N GLU A 26 -4.68 11.54 -5.30
CA GLU A 26 -4.29 10.41 -4.45
C GLU A 26 -5.07 9.13 -4.82
N GLU A 27 -6.39 9.26 -5.04
CA GLU A 27 -7.32 8.17 -5.34
C GLU A 27 -7.22 7.62 -6.80
N THR A 28 -6.27 8.10 -7.60
CA THR A 28 -6.15 7.70 -9.00
C THR A 28 -4.72 7.38 -9.39
N THR A 29 -3.97 8.36 -9.91
CA THR A 29 -2.61 8.16 -10.44
C THR A 29 -1.50 8.43 -9.44
N GLY A 30 -1.83 8.99 -8.26
CA GLY A 30 -0.86 9.38 -7.24
C GLY A 30 -0.14 10.70 -7.57
N GLY A 31 -0.58 11.81 -6.96
CA GLY A 31 0.02 13.13 -7.20
C GLY A 31 1.31 13.37 -6.45
N ALA A 32 1.57 12.64 -5.36
CA ALA A 32 2.75 12.80 -4.53
C ALA A 32 4.05 12.60 -5.31
N ARG A 33 4.10 11.58 -6.18
CA ARG A 33 5.26 11.28 -7.02
C ARG A 33 5.66 12.49 -7.89
N LEU A 34 4.70 13.10 -8.57
CA LEU A 34 4.96 14.27 -9.45
C LEU A 34 5.45 15.48 -8.65
N ILE A 35 4.92 15.69 -7.44
CA ILE A 35 5.38 16.75 -6.56
C ILE A 35 6.83 16.51 -6.11
N CYS A 36 7.21 15.27 -5.78
CA CYS A 36 8.58 14.92 -5.47
C CYS A 36 9.53 15.16 -6.66
N GLU A 37 9.13 14.72 -7.86
CA GLU A 37 9.88 14.86 -9.10
C GLU A 37 10.07 16.33 -9.52
N SER A 38 9.18 17.25 -9.11
CA SER A 38 9.32 18.69 -9.35
C SER A 38 10.53 19.33 -8.65
N GLY A 39 11.14 18.66 -7.67
CA GLY A 39 12.28 19.17 -6.91
C GLY A 39 11.93 20.18 -5.82
N VAL A 40 10.65 20.52 -5.61
CA VAL A 40 10.22 21.59 -4.70
C VAL A 40 10.73 21.43 -3.28
N PHE A 41 10.83 20.20 -2.77
CA PHE A 41 11.32 19.94 -1.41
C PHE A 41 12.79 20.29 -1.25
N LYS A 42 13.61 19.98 -2.24
CA LYS A 42 15.03 20.36 -2.29
C LYS A 42 15.18 21.88 -2.39
N ASP A 43 14.43 22.52 -3.32
CA ASP A 43 14.50 23.96 -3.55
C ASP A 43 14.07 24.78 -2.33
N LYS A 44 13.16 24.22 -1.51
CA LYS A 44 12.70 24.86 -0.26
C LYS A 44 13.44 24.37 0.99
N ASN A 45 14.44 23.51 0.84
CA ASN A 45 15.19 22.89 1.95
C ASN A 45 14.26 22.23 2.97
N ALA A 46 13.23 21.50 2.49
CA ALA A 46 12.30 20.80 3.36
C ALA A 46 13.04 19.68 4.11
N THR A 47 12.84 19.58 5.42
CA THR A 47 13.54 18.62 6.29
C THR A 47 12.63 17.54 6.87
N ALA A 48 11.32 17.75 6.81
CA ALA A 48 10.31 16.79 7.26
C ALA A 48 8.97 17.05 6.59
N ILE A 49 8.13 16.02 6.48
CA ILE A 49 6.75 16.12 6.00
C ILE A 49 5.79 15.38 6.93
N TYR A 50 4.60 15.94 7.12
CA TYR A 50 3.54 15.38 7.95
C TYR A 50 2.24 15.27 7.16
N GLY A 51 1.55 14.14 7.28
CA GLY A 51 0.26 13.89 6.64
C GLY A 51 -0.73 13.21 7.56
N PHE A 52 -2.03 13.31 7.20
CA PHE A 52 -3.13 12.59 7.85
C PHE A 52 -4.04 11.94 6.83
N HIS A 53 -4.57 10.79 7.20
CA HIS A 53 -5.78 10.23 6.60
C HIS A 53 -6.90 10.14 7.65
N LEU A 54 -8.14 10.42 7.26
CA LEU A 54 -9.30 10.14 8.11
C LEU A 54 -9.49 8.64 8.27
N TRP A 55 -9.83 8.18 9.47
CA TRP A 55 -9.93 6.75 9.74
C TRP A 55 -11.22 6.41 10.49
N PRO A 56 -12.17 5.67 9.86
CA PRO A 56 -13.48 5.44 10.44
C PRO A 56 -13.49 4.54 11.67
N ASP A 57 -12.52 3.63 11.80
CA ASP A 57 -12.46 2.65 12.89
C ASP A 57 -11.82 3.18 14.17
N LEU A 58 -11.20 4.35 14.12
CA LEU A 58 -10.72 5.05 15.32
C LEU A 58 -11.82 5.96 15.88
N PRO A 59 -11.96 6.05 17.22
CA PRO A 59 -12.90 6.99 17.81
C PRO A 59 -12.69 8.43 17.33
N MET A 60 -13.75 9.21 17.24
CA MET A 60 -13.70 10.58 16.76
C MET A 60 -12.64 11.42 17.50
N GLY A 61 -11.78 12.10 16.73
CA GLY A 61 -10.72 12.97 17.23
C GLY A 61 -9.48 12.25 17.78
N VAL A 62 -9.49 10.93 17.87
CA VAL A 62 -8.29 10.15 18.19
C VAL A 62 -7.30 10.26 17.05
N VAL A 63 -6.05 10.57 17.38
CA VAL A 63 -4.93 10.50 16.44
C VAL A 63 -4.08 9.26 16.74
N ALA A 64 -3.76 8.49 15.72
CA ALA A 64 -2.96 7.27 15.87
C ALA A 64 -1.92 7.15 14.75
N SER A 65 -0.81 6.49 15.06
CA SER A 65 0.25 6.19 14.09
C SER A 65 1.11 5.00 14.57
N LEU A 66 2.17 4.71 13.81
CA LEU A 66 3.14 3.66 14.17
C LEU A 66 4.53 4.10 13.67
N PRO A 67 5.60 4.01 14.46
CA PRO A 67 6.96 4.24 13.98
C PRO A 67 7.40 3.07 13.07
N GLY A 68 8.11 3.37 12.00
CA GLY A 68 8.46 2.39 10.98
C GLY A 68 7.27 2.08 10.05
N PRO A 69 7.11 0.84 9.57
CA PRO A 69 6.06 0.49 8.63
C PRO A 69 4.65 0.76 9.20
N LEU A 70 3.89 1.62 8.53
CA LEU A 70 2.50 1.95 8.89
C LEU A 70 1.50 1.41 7.88
N LEU A 71 1.72 1.65 6.58
CA LEU A 71 0.83 1.23 5.51
C LEU A 71 1.60 0.41 4.47
N ALA A 72 0.90 -0.52 3.81
CA ALA A 72 1.52 -1.47 2.90
C ALA A 72 1.94 -0.86 1.57
N GLN A 73 3.01 -1.38 0.98
CA GLN A 73 3.18 -1.39 -0.47
C GLN A 73 2.07 -2.21 -1.09
N SER A 74 1.52 -1.77 -2.22
CA SER A 74 0.46 -2.45 -2.94
C SER A 74 0.84 -2.66 -4.40
N ASN A 75 0.79 -3.90 -4.86
CA ASN A 75 0.94 -4.24 -6.27
C ASN A 75 -0.14 -5.22 -6.71
N GLU A 76 -0.84 -4.89 -7.79
CA GLU A 76 -1.70 -5.83 -8.48
C GLU A 76 -0.84 -6.82 -9.26
N ILE A 77 -1.11 -8.11 -9.12
CA ILE A 77 -0.37 -9.19 -9.78
C ILE A 77 -1.28 -9.87 -10.78
N THR A 78 -0.80 -9.97 -12.01
CA THR A 78 -1.50 -10.71 -13.08
C THR A 78 -0.61 -11.85 -13.56
N VAL A 79 -1.18 -13.03 -13.72
CA VAL A 79 -0.48 -14.21 -14.24
C VAL A 79 -1.26 -14.80 -15.39
N ASP A 80 -0.63 -14.86 -16.56
CA ASP A 80 -1.17 -15.48 -17.77
C ASP A 80 -0.52 -16.85 -18.00
N PHE A 81 -1.34 -17.86 -18.27
CA PHE A 81 -0.93 -19.22 -18.56
C PHE A 81 -1.28 -19.56 -20.01
N THR A 82 -0.31 -20.03 -20.78
CA THR A 82 -0.46 -20.45 -22.18
C THR A 82 -0.10 -21.92 -22.34
N GLY A 83 -1.11 -22.73 -22.54
CA GLY A 83 -1.02 -24.18 -22.73
C GLY A 83 -1.37 -24.59 -24.16
N LYS A 84 -1.71 -25.88 -24.32
CA LYS A 84 -2.12 -26.47 -25.59
C LYS A 84 -3.35 -27.34 -25.35
N SER A 85 -4.49 -26.99 -25.99
CA SER A 85 -5.73 -27.77 -25.87
C SER A 85 -5.64 -29.07 -26.65
N THR A 86 -6.16 -30.13 -26.05
CA THR A 86 -6.41 -31.42 -26.67
C THR A 86 -7.68 -32.02 -26.08
N HIS A 87 -8.25 -33.01 -26.75
CA HIS A 87 -9.35 -33.78 -26.17
C HIS A 87 -8.84 -34.54 -24.92
N ILE A 88 -9.65 -34.61 -23.85
CA ILE A 88 -9.25 -35.23 -22.58
C ILE A 88 -8.73 -36.67 -22.76
N ALA A 89 -9.30 -37.42 -23.72
CA ALA A 89 -8.82 -38.79 -24.04
C ALA A 89 -7.40 -38.85 -24.63
N LYS A 90 -6.79 -37.68 -24.95
CA LYS A 90 -5.39 -37.53 -25.45
C LYS A 90 -4.69 -36.44 -24.66
N SER A 91 -4.85 -36.46 -23.34
CA SER A 91 -4.32 -35.43 -22.46
C SER A 91 -2.79 -35.33 -22.51
N GLU A 92 -2.09 -36.41 -22.81
CA GLU A 92 -0.64 -36.48 -22.94
C GLU A 92 -0.09 -35.65 -24.13
N ASP A 93 -0.92 -35.37 -25.13
CA ASP A 93 -0.56 -34.49 -26.27
C ASP A 93 -0.76 -32.98 -26.01
N GLY A 94 -1.30 -32.64 -24.86
CA GLY A 94 -1.63 -31.29 -24.45
C GLY A 94 -0.65 -30.67 -23.48
N ALA A 95 -0.93 -29.38 -23.11
CA ALA A 95 -0.28 -28.68 -22.01
C ALA A 95 -1.36 -27.96 -21.19
N ASP A 96 -1.59 -28.42 -19.97
CA ASP A 96 -2.78 -28.04 -19.16
C ASP A 96 -2.55 -26.72 -18.40
N ALA A 97 -3.06 -25.63 -18.95
CA ALA A 97 -3.01 -24.30 -18.34
C ALA A 97 -3.81 -24.23 -17.01
N LEU A 98 -4.90 -25.00 -16.87
CA LEU A 98 -5.70 -25.03 -15.64
C LEU A 98 -4.92 -25.73 -14.51
N LEU A 99 -4.28 -26.87 -14.80
CA LEU A 99 -3.45 -27.55 -13.81
C LEU A 99 -2.24 -26.70 -13.39
N ALA A 100 -1.59 -26.04 -14.34
CA ALA A 100 -0.47 -25.13 -14.07
C ALA A 100 -0.90 -23.98 -13.15
N MET A 101 -2.05 -23.35 -13.42
CA MET A 101 -2.61 -22.28 -12.62
C MET A 101 -2.98 -22.74 -11.21
N ALA A 102 -3.62 -23.90 -11.07
CA ALA A 102 -3.98 -24.45 -9.75
C ALA A 102 -2.74 -24.71 -8.88
N ARG A 103 -1.69 -25.30 -9.46
CA ARG A 103 -0.38 -25.47 -8.77
C ARG A 103 0.23 -24.14 -8.39
N PHE A 104 0.23 -23.16 -9.28
CA PHE A 104 0.77 -21.84 -9.01
C PHE A 104 0.10 -21.16 -7.80
N VAL A 105 -1.23 -21.22 -7.71
CA VAL A 105 -1.98 -20.65 -6.58
C VAL A 105 -1.60 -21.31 -5.26
N VAL A 106 -1.51 -22.66 -5.24
CA VAL A 106 -1.15 -23.41 -4.03
C VAL A 106 0.29 -23.12 -3.59
N GLU A 107 1.23 -23.09 -4.53
CA GLU A 107 2.64 -22.86 -4.23
C GLU A 107 2.90 -21.39 -3.85
N ALA A 108 2.16 -20.42 -4.44
CA ALA A 108 2.20 -19.03 -4.03
C ALA A 108 1.66 -18.82 -2.60
N ASP A 109 0.64 -19.57 -2.16
CA ASP A 109 0.14 -19.52 -0.77
C ASP A 109 1.15 -20.13 0.22
N GLN A 110 1.87 -21.18 -0.19
CA GLN A 110 2.97 -21.76 0.60
C GLN A 110 4.14 -20.76 0.72
N MET A 111 4.54 -20.12 -0.37
CA MET A 111 5.55 -19.05 -0.38
C MET A 111 5.15 -17.91 0.55
N LEU A 112 3.87 -17.45 0.49
CA LEU A 112 3.37 -16.41 1.38
C LEU A 112 3.49 -16.84 2.86
N SER A 113 3.20 -18.08 3.18
CA SER A 113 3.32 -18.60 4.55
C SER A 113 4.77 -18.50 5.05
N HIS A 114 5.74 -18.78 4.17
CA HIS A 114 7.18 -18.65 4.46
C HIS A 114 7.59 -17.16 4.61
N LEU A 115 7.16 -16.32 3.69
CA LEU A 115 7.38 -14.86 3.77
C LEU A 115 6.90 -14.29 5.12
N LYS A 116 5.71 -14.73 5.57
CA LYS A 116 5.14 -14.27 6.85
C LYS A 116 5.91 -14.76 8.08
N SER A 117 6.48 -15.94 8.02
CA SER A 117 7.23 -16.48 9.17
C SER A 117 8.63 -15.88 9.28
N GLU A 118 9.29 -15.59 8.16
CA GLU A 118 10.72 -15.28 8.14
C GLU A 118 11.03 -13.79 7.88
N VAL A 119 10.16 -13.06 7.15
CA VAL A 119 10.51 -11.73 6.65
C VAL A 119 9.48 -10.67 7.08
N ASP A 120 8.20 -10.89 6.79
CA ASP A 120 7.15 -9.88 6.98
C ASP A 120 5.82 -10.52 7.44
N PRO A 121 5.60 -10.60 8.77
CA PRO A 121 4.41 -11.24 9.33
C PRO A 121 3.07 -10.63 8.91
N ALA A 122 3.07 -9.36 8.50
CA ALA A 122 1.86 -8.63 8.15
C ALA A 122 1.51 -8.70 6.66
N SER A 123 2.40 -9.24 5.82
CA SER A 123 2.21 -9.35 4.37
C SER A 123 1.01 -10.20 3.97
N THR A 124 0.48 -9.96 2.78
CA THR A 124 -0.58 -10.79 2.18
C THR A 124 -0.45 -10.86 0.66
N LEU A 125 -0.80 -12.01 0.10
CA LEU A 125 -1.00 -12.23 -1.33
C LEU A 125 -2.28 -13.05 -1.49
N LYS A 126 -3.25 -12.52 -2.23
CA LYS A 126 -4.47 -13.26 -2.55
C LYS A 126 -4.86 -13.01 -4.00
N PHE A 127 -5.37 -14.07 -4.64
CA PHE A 127 -5.93 -14.01 -5.97
C PHE A 127 -7.45 -13.94 -5.87
N GLY A 128 -8.02 -12.87 -6.43
CA GLY A 128 -9.46 -12.59 -6.34
C GLY A 128 -10.25 -13.00 -7.61
N ARG A 129 -9.52 -13.22 -8.72
CA ARG A 129 -10.15 -13.59 -10.00
C ARG A 129 -9.35 -14.66 -10.71
N VAL A 130 -10.06 -15.64 -11.28
CA VAL A 130 -9.50 -16.75 -12.05
C VAL A 130 -10.40 -17.10 -13.22
N THR A 131 -9.80 -17.32 -14.39
CA THR A 131 -10.51 -17.87 -15.56
C THR A 131 -9.61 -18.89 -16.26
N ALA A 132 -10.16 -20.07 -16.65
CA ALA A 132 -9.44 -21.06 -17.42
C ALA A 132 -10.40 -21.98 -18.18
N GLY A 133 -9.93 -22.46 -19.36
CA GLY A 133 -10.67 -23.39 -20.19
C GLY A 133 -11.96 -22.84 -20.80
N THR A 134 -12.57 -23.63 -21.69
CA THR A 134 -13.80 -23.24 -22.42
C THR A 134 -14.85 -24.33 -22.42
N VAL A 135 -14.46 -25.60 -22.37
CA VAL A 135 -15.33 -26.76 -22.43
C VAL A 135 -14.84 -27.89 -21.51
N ARG A 136 -15.78 -28.73 -21.03
CA ARG A 136 -15.50 -29.78 -20.05
C ARG A 136 -14.67 -30.96 -20.55
N ASN A 137 -14.58 -31.19 -21.85
CA ASN A 137 -13.97 -32.37 -22.48
C ASN A 137 -12.70 -32.05 -23.26
N ALA A 138 -12.09 -30.88 -23.02
CA ALA A 138 -10.80 -30.49 -23.57
C ALA A 138 -9.92 -29.88 -22.49
N ILE A 139 -8.61 -30.08 -22.60
CA ILE A 139 -7.59 -29.43 -21.77
C ILE A 139 -7.58 -27.93 -22.01
N ALA A 140 -7.45 -27.15 -20.96
CA ALA A 140 -7.42 -25.70 -21.04
C ALA A 140 -6.16 -25.20 -21.76
N ALA A 141 -6.34 -24.46 -22.87
CA ALA A 141 -5.25 -23.82 -23.60
C ALA A 141 -4.79 -22.52 -22.96
N ALA A 142 -5.60 -21.89 -22.10
CA ALA A 142 -5.29 -20.64 -21.47
C ALA A 142 -5.84 -20.56 -20.04
N GLY A 143 -5.13 -19.85 -19.19
CA GLY A 143 -5.55 -19.46 -17.86
C GLY A 143 -5.16 -18.01 -17.59
N HIS A 144 -5.94 -17.32 -16.78
CA HIS A 144 -5.69 -15.94 -16.36
C HIS A 144 -6.04 -15.78 -14.88
N LEU A 145 -5.14 -15.17 -14.11
CA LEU A 145 -5.21 -15.03 -12.67
C LEU A 145 -4.88 -13.59 -12.29
N GLU A 146 -5.73 -12.97 -11.48
CA GLU A 146 -5.53 -11.63 -10.94
C GLU A 146 -5.53 -11.66 -9.41
N GLY A 147 -4.57 -10.98 -8.82
CA GLY A 147 -4.40 -10.89 -7.37
C GLY A 147 -3.77 -9.61 -6.91
N SER A 148 -3.61 -9.47 -5.60
CA SER A 148 -2.96 -8.32 -4.98
C SER A 148 -1.95 -8.79 -3.92
N LEU A 149 -0.74 -8.24 -4.02
CA LEU A 149 0.36 -8.40 -3.06
C LEU A 149 0.46 -7.15 -2.19
N ARG A 150 0.47 -7.33 -0.88
CA ARG A 150 0.66 -6.28 0.12
C ARG A 150 1.82 -6.64 1.04
N VAL A 151 2.83 -5.78 1.11
CA VAL A 151 4.05 -5.98 1.93
C VAL A 151 4.49 -4.67 2.57
N PHE A 152 5.36 -4.73 3.58
CA PHE A 152 5.77 -3.56 4.34
C PHE A 152 7.26 -3.21 4.19
N SER A 153 7.96 -3.88 3.28
CA SER A 153 9.35 -3.56 2.95
C SER A 153 9.69 -3.94 1.52
N SER A 154 10.73 -3.31 0.96
CA SER A 154 11.27 -3.70 -0.35
C SER A 154 11.88 -5.11 -0.33
N GLU A 155 12.41 -5.54 0.82
CA GLU A 155 12.94 -6.90 1.01
C GLU A 155 11.82 -7.94 0.86
N ALA A 156 10.70 -7.74 1.56
CA ALA A 156 9.53 -8.62 1.46
C ALA A 156 8.95 -8.64 0.05
N PHE A 157 8.93 -7.48 -0.64
CA PHE A 157 8.49 -7.42 -2.03
C PHE A 157 9.41 -8.23 -2.95
N ASN A 158 10.72 -8.03 -2.87
CA ASN A 158 11.69 -8.74 -3.70
C ASN A 158 11.63 -10.24 -3.44
N TYR A 159 11.58 -10.64 -2.18
CA TYR A 159 11.39 -12.05 -1.81
C TYR A 159 10.16 -12.65 -2.51
N ALA A 160 9.00 -12.03 -2.37
CA ALA A 160 7.76 -12.52 -2.97
C ALA A 160 7.86 -12.56 -4.50
N TRP A 161 8.38 -11.49 -5.11
CA TRP A 161 8.50 -11.36 -6.56
C TRP A 161 9.41 -12.42 -7.17
N ASP A 162 10.59 -12.62 -6.59
CA ASP A 162 11.57 -13.60 -7.08
C ASP A 162 11.04 -15.03 -6.95
N HIS A 163 10.44 -15.37 -5.80
CA HIS A 163 9.88 -16.71 -5.61
C HIS A 163 8.65 -17.01 -6.49
N LEU A 164 7.81 -15.98 -6.79
CA LEU A 164 6.72 -16.17 -7.76
C LEU A 164 7.26 -16.52 -9.15
N HIS A 165 8.37 -15.92 -9.56
CA HIS A 165 9.04 -16.27 -10.82
C HIS A 165 9.66 -17.65 -10.77
N GLU A 166 10.32 -18.04 -9.68
CA GLU A 166 10.86 -19.39 -9.50
C GLU A 166 9.76 -20.48 -9.56
N ILE A 167 8.61 -20.23 -8.92
CA ILE A 167 7.42 -21.08 -9.00
C ILE A 167 6.95 -21.20 -10.45
N ALA A 168 6.82 -20.09 -11.15
CA ALA A 168 6.37 -20.05 -12.54
C ALA A 168 7.31 -20.83 -13.45
N ASP A 169 8.62 -20.63 -13.33
CA ASP A 169 9.64 -21.31 -14.14
C ASP A 169 9.63 -22.81 -13.94
N ARG A 170 9.47 -23.26 -12.69
CA ARG A 170 9.40 -24.69 -12.36
C ARG A 170 8.14 -25.34 -12.93
N ILE A 171 6.98 -24.74 -12.72
CA ILE A 171 5.70 -25.24 -13.25
C ILE A 171 5.71 -25.24 -14.79
N SER A 172 6.27 -24.18 -15.40
CA SER A 172 6.41 -24.07 -16.85
C SER A 172 7.21 -25.22 -17.44
N LYS A 173 8.32 -25.58 -16.82
CA LYS A 173 9.15 -26.73 -17.22
C LYS A 173 8.44 -28.07 -17.03
N ASP A 174 7.79 -28.27 -15.88
CA ASP A 174 7.13 -29.53 -15.53
C ASP A 174 5.93 -29.83 -16.43
N LEU A 175 5.15 -28.80 -16.80
CA LEU A 175 3.87 -28.96 -17.51
C LEU A 175 3.91 -28.47 -18.95
N SER A 176 5.05 -27.96 -19.44
CA SER A 176 5.22 -27.38 -20.77
C SER A 176 4.20 -26.24 -21.06
N VAL A 177 3.84 -25.46 -20.03
CA VAL A 177 2.92 -24.33 -20.09
C VAL A 177 3.70 -23.03 -20.00
N GLY A 178 3.49 -22.09 -20.94
CA GLY A 178 4.04 -20.74 -20.82
C GLY A 178 3.38 -19.99 -19.68
N ILE A 179 4.18 -19.38 -18.79
CA ILE A 179 3.68 -18.59 -17.67
C ILE A 179 4.32 -17.20 -17.72
N ARG A 180 3.50 -16.15 -17.69
CA ARG A 180 3.94 -14.75 -17.66
C ARG A 180 3.34 -14.06 -16.46
N ILE A 181 4.19 -13.48 -15.60
CA ILE A 181 3.79 -12.69 -14.44
C ILE A 181 4.03 -11.21 -14.76
N THR A 182 3.05 -10.37 -14.46
CA THR A 182 3.15 -8.92 -14.52
C THR A 182 2.62 -8.28 -13.25
N LYS A 183 3.05 -7.06 -12.96
CA LYS A 183 2.57 -6.29 -11.81
C LYS A 183 2.28 -4.86 -12.19
N SER A 184 1.41 -4.21 -11.42
CA SER A 184 1.24 -2.76 -11.48
C SER A 184 2.45 -2.04 -10.87
N ASP A 185 2.61 -0.75 -11.15
CA ASP A 185 3.63 0.09 -10.49
C ASP A 185 3.38 0.17 -8.98
N GLY A 186 2.13 0.27 -8.57
CA GLY A 186 1.72 0.32 -7.18
C GLY A 186 2.25 1.52 -6.40
N TYR A 187 1.97 1.54 -5.09
CA TYR A 187 2.54 2.52 -4.18
C TYR A 187 3.58 1.85 -3.28
N PRO A 188 4.69 2.53 -2.93
CA PRO A 188 5.63 2.04 -1.93
C PRO A 188 4.96 1.92 -0.55
N PRO A 189 5.59 1.26 0.42
CA PRO A 189 5.09 1.24 1.79
C PRO A 189 5.26 2.63 2.44
N VAL A 190 4.29 3.03 3.25
CA VAL A 190 4.44 4.20 4.15
C VAL A 190 5.26 3.76 5.35
N ILE A 191 6.47 4.32 5.47
CA ILE A 191 7.41 4.00 6.54
C ILE A 191 7.71 5.29 7.32
N ASN A 192 7.13 5.41 8.48
CA ASN A 192 7.29 6.59 9.32
C ASN A 192 8.70 6.69 9.91
N ASP A 193 9.29 7.88 9.83
CA ASP A 193 10.55 8.19 10.49
C ASP A 193 10.39 8.09 12.02
N ARG A 194 11.28 7.33 12.65
CA ARG A 194 11.21 7.07 14.10
C ARG A 194 11.41 8.34 14.92
N ASN A 195 12.34 9.22 14.52
CA ASN A 195 12.61 10.43 15.27
C ASN A 195 11.45 11.41 15.20
N LEU A 196 10.79 11.52 14.01
CA LEU A 196 9.59 12.33 13.85
C LEU A 196 8.41 11.77 14.65
N PHE A 197 8.29 10.46 14.75
CA PHE A 197 7.27 9.82 15.59
C PHE A 197 7.50 10.12 17.08
N GLU A 198 8.73 9.94 17.57
CA GLU A 198 9.10 10.19 18.97
C GLU A 198 8.96 11.68 19.36
N ASP A 199 9.26 12.60 18.42
CA ASP A 199 9.01 14.04 18.63
C ASP A 199 7.49 14.34 18.66
N ALA A 200 6.73 13.70 17.77
CA ALA A 200 5.26 13.84 17.78
C ALA A 200 4.63 13.29 19.06
N GLU A 201 5.08 12.17 19.62
CA GLU A 201 4.60 11.66 20.91
C GLU A 201 4.81 12.66 22.05
N LYS A 202 5.93 13.39 22.05
CA LYS A 202 6.19 14.43 23.07
C LYS A 202 5.27 15.64 22.94
N ARG A 203 4.95 16.04 21.69
CA ARG A 203 4.11 17.22 21.38
C ARG A 203 2.62 16.92 21.41
N ILE A 204 2.26 15.67 21.22
CA ILE A 204 0.89 15.16 21.17
C ILE A 204 0.78 13.98 22.14
N PRO A 205 0.68 14.24 23.47
CA PRO A 205 0.66 13.19 24.48
C PRO A 205 -0.47 12.17 24.29
N GLU A 206 -1.53 12.54 23.57
CA GLU A 206 -2.66 11.70 23.21
C GLU A 206 -2.47 10.90 21.90
N LEU A 207 -1.32 10.99 21.22
CA LEU A 207 -1.01 10.18 20.04
C LEU A 207 -0.98 8.70 20.44
N GLN A 208 -1.89 7.93 19.86
CA GLN A 208 -1.98 6.49 20.10
C GLN A 208 -1.06 5.72 19.17
N LYS A 209 -0.39 4.72 19.70
CA LYS A 209 0.41 3.77 18.90
C LYS A 209 -0.48 2.63 18.44
N LEU A 210 -0.54 2.42 17.13
CA LEU A 210 -1.26 1.28 16.56
C LEU A 210 -0.58 -0.04 16.96
N PRO A 211 -1.36 -1.12 17.17
CA PRO A 211 -0.80 -2.42 17.55
C PRO A 211 -0.07 -3.12 16.39
N LYS A 212 -0.41 -2.77 15.15
CA LYS A 212 0.16 -3.36 13.93
C LYS A 212 -0.04 -2.44 12.74
N PRO A 213 0.75 -2.60 11.65
CA PRO A 213 0.56 -1.88 10.41
C PRO A 213 -0.75 -2.28 9.70
N LEU A 214 -1.20 -1.46 8.76
CA LEU A 214 -2.45 -1.64 8.01
C LEU A 214 -2.18 -1.99 6.54
N LEU A 215 -2.99 -2.88 5.99
CA LEU A 215 -2.85 -3.39 4.62
C LEU A 215 -3.37 -2.44 3.52
N ILE A 216 -3.70 -1.20 3.85
CA ILE A 216 -4.02 -0.17 2.85
C ILE A 216 -2.75 0.45 2.28
N ALA A 217 -2.86 1.10 1.13
CA ALA A 217 -1.76 1.83 0.48
C ALA A 217 -2.08 3.32 0.43
N GLU A 218 -1.03 4.15 0.34
CA GLU A 218 -1.13 5.61 0.34
C GLU A 218 0.06 6.20 -0.42
N ASP A 219 -0.18 7.15 -1.31
CA ASP A 219 0.89 7.74 -2.13
C ASP A 219 1.81 8.70 -1.36
N PHE A 220 1.46 9.08 -0.12
CA PHE A 220 2.35 9.77 0.81
C PHE A 220 3.71 9.09 0.94
N ALA A 221 3.78 7.79 0.70
CA ALA A 221 5.01 7.01 0.66
C ALA A 221 6.07 7.56 -0.31
N PHE A 222 5.66 8.24 -1.40
CA PHE A 222 6.61 8.89 -2.31
C PHE A 222 7.34 10.06 -1.65
N TYR A 223 6.67 10.82 -0.79
CA TYR A 223 7.33 11.87 -0.01
C TYR A 223 8.41 11.29 0.90
N GLN A 224 8.12 10.15 1.54
CA GLN A 224 9.05 9.49 2.47
C GLN A 224 10.29 8.90 1.77
N LYS A 225 10.26 8.74 0.45
CA LYS A 225 11.48 8.45 -0.35
C LYS A 225 12.37 9.68 -0.56
N THR A 226 11.82 10.88 -0.36
CA THR A 226 12.53 12.14 -0.63
C THR A 226 13.02 12.80 0.65
N LEU A 227 12.24 12.70 1.74
CA LEU A 227 12.56 13.32 3.03
C LEU A 227 11.89 12.54 4.18
N PRO A 228 12.38 12.68 5.43
CA PRO A 228 11.72 12.09 6.59
C PRO A 228 10.26 12.49 6.67
N GLY A 229 9.36 11.53 6.88
CA GLY A 229 7.93 11.77 6.93
C GLY A 229 7.23 11.05 8.07
N LEU A 230 6.19 11.68 8.61
CA LEU A 230 5.27 11.09 9.56
C LEU A 230 3.83 11.16 9.04
N PHE A 231 3.26 10.00 8.81
CA PHE A 231 1.86 9.83 8.44
C PHE A 231 1.06 9.34 9.63
N MET A 232 -0.12 9.90 9.83
CA MET A 232 -0.98 9.61 10.97
C MET A 232 -2.41 9.35 10.51
N LEU A 233 -3.19 8.68 11.34
CA LEU A 233 -4.60 8.44 11.14
C LEU A 233 -5.41 9.31 12.12
N LEU A 234 -6.46 9.95 11.64
CA LEU A 234 -7.36 10.78 12.43
C LEU A 234 -8.75 10.15 12.46
N GLY A 235 -9.18 9.70 13.64
CA GLY A 235 -10.43 8.99 13.84
C GLY A 235 -11.65 9.84 13.54
N THR A 236 -12.61 9.25 12.79
CA THR A 236 -13.94 9.82 12.59
C THR A 236 -15.01 9.15 13.44
N GLY A 237 -14.74 7.96 13.96
CA GLY A 237 -15.65 7.21 14.84
C GLY A 237 -16.92 6.71 14.18
N THR A 238 -17.00 6.73 12.86
CA THR A 238 -18.24 6.40 12.14
C THR A 238 -18.40 4.90 11.89
N GLY A 239 -17.27 4.15 11.80
CA GLY A 239 -17.29 2.75 11.37
C GLY A 239 -17.77 2.55 9.91
N ILE A 240 -18.05 3.62 9.18
CA ILE A 240 -18.49 3.56 7.78
C ILE A 240 -17.23 3.49 6.89
N PRO A 241 -17.08 2.46 6.03
CA PRO A 241 -15.91 2.34 5.16
C PRO A 241 -15.70 3.57 4.28
N LEU A 242 -14.41 3.93 4.08
CA LEU A 242 -13.99 5.16 3.37
C LEU A 242 -14.60 5.31 1.96
N HIS A 243 -14.66 4.23 1.18
CA HIS A 243 -15.21 4.26 -0.20
C HIS A 243 -16.70 3.89 -0.28
N SER A 244 -17.41 3.92 0.86
CA SER A 244 -18.86 3.73 0.86
C SER A 244 -19.59 4.96 0.36
N ASP A 245 -20.67 4.77 -0.40
CA ASP A 245 -21.61 5.83 -0.80
C ASP A 245 -22.29 6.50 0.41
N ARG A 246 -22.25 5.85 1.58
CA ARG A 246 -22.75 6.37 2.86
C ARG A 246 -21.67 7.01 3.71
N PHE A 247 -20.41 7.07 3.23
CA PHE A 247 -19.33 7.66 4.02
C PHE A 247 -19.65 9.11 4.36
N ASN A 248 -19.65 9.40 5.65
CA ASN A 248 -19.84 10.73 6.21
C ASN A 248 -19.13 10.80 7.57
N PHE A 249 -18.81 12.00 8.03
CA PHE A 249 -18.19 12.22 9.32
C PHE A 249 -18.56 13.61 9.88
N ASP A 250 -18.42 13.79 11.18
CA ASP A 250 -18.59 15.08 11.84
C ASP A 250 -17.41 16.00 11.49
N GLU A 251 -17.68 17.11 10.79
CA GLU A 251 -16.65 18.03 10.31
C GLU A 251 -15.79 18.67 11.44
N ARG A 252 -16.24 18.59 12.69
CA ARG A 252 -15.43 19.02 13.86
C ARG A 252 -14.12 18.23 13.98
N VAL A 253 -14.02 17.06 13.39
CA VAL A 253 -12.75 16.31 13.31
C VAL A 253 -11.67 17.08 12.53
N LEU A 254 -12.06 17.94 11.60
CA LEU A 254 -11.12 18.77 10.83
C LEU A 254 -10.42 19.80 11.73
N ASP A 255 -11.14 20.37 12.71
CA ASP A 255 -10.55 21.27 13.70
C ASP A 255 -9.50 20.54 14.54
N ARG A 256 -9.78 19.28 14.88
CA ARG A 256 -8.82 18.43 15.56
C ARG A 256 -7.56 18.21 14.72
N GLY A 257 -7.71 17.95 13.43
CA GLY A 257 -6.59 17.83 12.50
C GLY A 257 -5.72 19.09 12.43
N VAL A 258 -6.36 20.29 12.46
CA VAL A 258 -5.64 21.57 12.52
C VAL A 258 -4.89 21.74 13.86
N GLU A 259 -5.50 21.37 14.98
CA GLU A 259 -4.86 21.39 16.29
C GLU A 259 -3.59 20.52 16.31
N ILE A 260 -3.68 19.28 15.80
CA ILE A 260 -2.55 18.36 15.72
C ILE A 260 -1.43 18.95 14.86
N TYR A 261 -1.73 19.47 13.66
CA TYR A 261 -0.71 20.14 12.86
C TYR A 261 -0.10 21.33 13.57
N THR A 262 -0.88 22.09 14.35
CA THR A 262 -0.37 23.25 15.11
C THR A 262 0.64 22.81 16.17
N LYS A 263 0.38 21.69 16.87
CA LYS A 263 1.34 21.10 17.83
C LYS A 263 2.65 20.67 17.17
N LEU A 264 2.62 20.26 15.90
CA LEU A 264 3.79 19.86 15.12
C LEU A 264 4.57 21.02 14.50
N LEU A 265 4.02 22.24 14.48
CA LEU A 265 4.72 23.40 13.95
C LEU A 265 5.99 23.70 14.77
N PRO A 266 7.07 24.16 14.10
CA PRO A 266 8.30 24.59 14.77
C PRO A 266 8.07 25.99 15.41
N LEU A 267 7.45 26.02 16.58
CA LEU A 267 7.15 27.24 17.34
C LEU A 267 8.21 27.46 18.43
N GLU A 268 8.39 28.77 18.80
CA GLU A 268 9.13 29.17 20.00
C GLU A 268 8.42 28.74 21.28
#